data_3b836ba1fd0f5de9fe471f4d9c294812
#
_entry.id   3b836ba1fd0f5de9fe471f4d9c294812
#
_cell.length_a   1.000
_cell.length_b   1.000
_cell.length_c   1.000
_cell.angle_alpha   90.00
_cell.angle_beta   90.00
_cell.angle_gamma   90.00
#
_symmetry.space_group_name_H-M   'P 1'
#
loop_
_entity.id
_entity.type
_entity.pdbx_description
1 polymer ?
#
loop_
_entity_poly.entity_id
_entity_poly.type
_entity_poly.pdbx_seq_one_letter_code
_entity_poly.pdbx_strand_id
1 'polypeptide(L)'
;MDAPFAITDSVASMPDDELARSPAEIKRRLLDAGESVLVRWIVAHGSEPTEDRFEGFRLLALHRQAARRDPTFNACRESCRELVYQCNVAEAQSDSGARARHFRLAAAVATHLFLFIDGKLENEKLGEFCCSSRPLRAQDAAGASAEIQSPASAER
;
A
#
# COMPACT_ATOMS: atom_id res chain seq x y z
N MET A 1 -10.05 11.31 8.41
CA MET A 1 -9.01 11.01 7.40
C MET A 1 -9.66 10.05 6.40
N ASP A 2 -9.80 10.47 5.15
CA ASP A 2 -10.44 9.63 4.15
C ASP A 2 -9.63 8.35 3.94
N ALA A 3 -10.32 7.22 3.78
CA ALA A 3 -9.63 5.96 3.48
C ALA A 3 -8.82 6.12 2.17
N PRO A 4 -7.62 5.51 2.06
CA PRO A 4 -6.75 5.66 0.87
C PRO A 4 -7.48 5.44 -0.46
N PHE A 5 -8.36 4.43 -0.52
CA PHE A 5 -9.17 4.15 -1.72
C PHE A 5 -10.15 5.27 -2.06
N ALA A 6 -10.76 5.94 -1.06
CA ALA A 6 -11.67 7.06 -1.32
C ALA A 6 -10.96 8.24 -1.99
N ILE A 7 -9.68 8.45 -1.69
CA ILE A 7 -8.86 9.49 -2.33
C ILE A 7 -8.59 9.14 -3.79
N THR A 8 -8.17 7.91 -4.08
CA THR A 8 -7.89 7.47 -5.46
C THR A 8 -9.14 7.45 -6.32
N ASP A 9 -10.27 7.00 -5.79
CA ASP A 9 -11.56 7.00 -6.49
C ASP A 9 -12.05 8.43 -6.77
N SER A 10 -11.90 9.32 -5.80
CA SER A 10 -12.20 10.75 -5.97
C SER A 10 -11.38 11.36 -7.11
N VAL A 11 -10.06 11.14 -7.13
CA VAL A 11 -9.18 11.66 -8.18
C VAL A 11 -9.50 11.03 -9.54
N ALA A 12 -9.78 9.74 -9.59
CA ALA A 12 -10.10 9.02 -10.83
C ALA A 12 -11.39 9.55 -11.50
N SER A 13 -12.38 9.95 -10.71
CA SER A 13 -13.69 10.44 -11.16
C SER A 13 -13.79 11.96 -11.30
N MET A 14 -12.81 12.72 -10.81
CA MET A 14 -12.81 14.17 -10.79
C MET A 14 -12.70 14.75 -12.22
N PRO A 15 -13.48 15.79 -12.56
CA PRO A 15 -13.37 16.49 -13.86
C PRO A 15 -11.98 17.09 -14.09
N ASP A 16 -11.57 17.19 -15.36
CA ASP A 16 -10.23 17.68 -15.74
C ASP A 16 -9.95 19.10 -15.24
N ASP A 17 -10.97 19.99 -15.33
CA ASP A 17 -10.85 21.35 -14.87
C ASP A 17 -10.69 21.48 -13.35
N GLU A 18 -11.29 20.58 -12.59
CA GLU A 18 -11.14 20.50 -11.14
C GLU A 18 -9.75 19.99 -10.76
N LEU A 19 -9.27 18.94 -11.42
CA LEU A 19 -7.89 18.45 -11.25
C LEU A 19 -6.84 19.52 -11.60
N ALA A 20 -7.17 20.41 -12.54
CA ALA A 20 -6.27 21.48 -12.97
C ALA A 20 -6.19 22.66 -11.99
N ARG A 21 -7.22 22.87 -11.13
CA ARG A 21 -7.30 24.06 -10.24
C ARG A 21 -6.28 24.03 -9.10
N SER A 22 -6.00 22.87 -8.56
CA SER A 22 -5.15 22.76 -7.36
C SER A 22 -4.19 21.57 -7.47
N PRO A 23 -3.27 21.58 -8.45
CA PRO A 23 -2.41 20.42 -8.70
C PRO A 23 -1.52 20.04 -7.51
N ALA A 24 -1.02 21.02 -6.76
CA ALA A 24 -0.20 20.77 -5.57
C ALA A 24 -1.00 20.05 -4.47
N GLU A 25 -2.29 20.39 -4.32
CA GLU A 25 -3.17 19.74 -3.35
C GLU A 25 -3.50 18.31 -3.75
N ILE A 26 -3.80 18.05 -5.02
CA ILE A 26 -4.05 16.69 -5.53
C ILE A 26 -2.82 15.82 -5.35
N LYS A 27 -1.64 16.33 -5.73
CA LYS A 27 -0.35 15.66 -5.49
C LYS A 27 -0.17 15.29 -4.02
N ARG A 28 -0.36 16.27 -3.11
CA ARG A 28 -0.21 16.03 -1.67
C ARG A 28 -1.15 14.93 -1.21
N ARG A 29 -2.43 14.97 -1.56
CA ARG A 29 -3.43 13.97 -1.16
C ARG A 29 -3.06 12.55 -1.65
N LEU A 30 -2.58 12.40 -2.87
CA LEU A 30 -2.16 11.11 -3.42
C LEU A 30 -0.91 10.56 -2.72
N LEU A 31 0.08 11.42 -2.45
CA LEU A 31 1.29 11.02 -1.73
C LEU A 31 0.97 10.65 -0.27
N ASP A 32 0.17 11.46 0.43
CA ASP A 32 -0.27 11.18 1.80
C ASP A 32 -1.04 9.85 1.89
N ALA A 33 -1.87 9.53 0.89
CA ALA A 33 -2.56 8.25 0.82
C ALA A 33 -1.58 7.07 0.68
N GLY A 34 -0.60 7.19 -0.21
CA GLY A 34 0.46 6.18 -0.37
C GLY A 34 1.30 6.00 0.90
N GLU A 35 1.67 7.10 1.56
CA GLU A 35 2.40 7.09 2.82
C GLU A 35 1.59 6.39 3.93
N SER A 36 0.29 6.69 4.03
CA SER A 36 -0.58 6.11 5.07
C SER A 36 -0.63 4.59 5.02
N VAL A 37 -0.59 4.01 3.83
CA VAL A 37 -0.61 2.55 3.65
C VAL A 37 0.71 1.90 4.08
N LEU A 38 1.84 2.53 3.74
CA LEU A 38 3.17 2.09 4.19
C LEU A 38 3.35 2.25 5.71
N VAL A 39 2.86 3.36 6.27
CA VAL A 39 2.84 3.58 7.72
C VAL A 39 2.07 2.46 8.41
N ARG A 40 0.89 2.11 7.91
CA ARG A 40 0.08 1.01 8.46
C ARG A 40 0.85 -0.32 8.46
N TRP A 41 1.56 -0.64 7.39
CA TRP A 41 2.43 -1.81 7.32
C TRP A 41 3.52 -1.79 8.38
N ILE A 42 4.26 -0.68 8.48
CA ILE A 42 5.39 -0.53 9.42
C ILE A 42 4.93 -0.66 10.87
N VAL A 43 3.80 -0.01 11.22
CA VAL A 43 3.20 -0.07 12.56
C VAL A 43 2.70 -1.47 12.88
N ALA A 44 2.04 -2.15 11.93
CA ALA A 44 1.57 -3.53 12.11
C ALA A 44 2.72 -4.51 12.44
N HIS A 45 3.93 -4.20 11.98
CA HIS A 45 5.15 -4.96 12.30
C HIS A 45 5.90 -4.45 13.54
N GLY A 46 5.26 -3.62 14.36
CA GLY A 46 5.80 -3.13 15.63
C GLY A 46 6.98 -2.16 15.47
N SER A 47 7.07 -1.46 14.35
CA SER A 47 8.12 -0.47 14.08
C SER A 47 7.54 0.95 14.02
N GLU A 48 8.35 1.93 14.38
CA GLU A 48 8.00 3.34 14.23
C GLU A 48 8.29 3.81 12.81
N PRO A 49 7.32 4.44 12.11
CA PRO A 49 7.53 4.96 10.77
C PRO A 49 8.55 6.10 10.76
N THR A 50 9.46 6.09 9.79
CA THR A 50 10.44 7.16 9.63
C THR A 50 9.79 8.49 9.20
N GLU A 51 10.36 9.60 9.68
CA GLU A 51 10.08 10.95 9.20
C GLU A 51 11.11 11.42 8.15
N ASP A 52 12.10 10.59 7.84
CA ASP A 52 13.10 10.87 6.83
C ASP A 52 12.48 11.04 5.44
N ARG A 53 13.24 11.66 4.55
CA ARG A 53 12.91 11.76 3.13
C ARG A 53 14.03 11.14 2.30
N PHE A 54 13.64 10.42 1.26
CA PHE A 54 14.56 9.90 0.25
C PHE A 54 14.21 10.54 -1.09
N GLU A 55 15.20 11.12 -1.75
CA GLU A 55 14.97 11.92 -2.99
C GLU A 55 13.91 13.02 -2.82
N GLY A 56 13.76 13.56 -1.60
CA GLY A 56 12.78 14.59 -1.27
C GLY A 56 11.38 14.07 -0.86
N PHE A 57 11.14 12.75 -0.88
CA PHE A 57 9.83 12.15 -0.61
C PHE A 57 9.85 11.19 0.58
N ARG A 58 8.96 11.41 1.54
CA ARG A 58 8.77 10.51 2.68
C ARG A 58 8.24 9.14 2.22
N LEU A 59 7.38 9.10 1.21
CA LEU A 59 6.89 7.86 0.59
C LEU A 59 8.03 6.90 0.24
N LEU A 60 9.11 7.40 -0.38
CA LEU A 60 10.26 6.59 -0.78
C LEU A 60 11.09 6.12 0.42
N ALA A 61 11.20 6.93 1.46
CA ALA A 61 11.86 6.55 2.71
C ALA A 61 11.09 5.47 3.47
N LEU A 62 9.76 5.60 3.56
CA LEU A 62 8.87 4.59 4.15
C LEU A 62 8.94 3.26 3.39
N HIS A 63 8.95 3.29 2.05
CA HIS A 63 9.14 2.10 1.25
C HIS A 63 10.48 1.41 1.56
N ARG A 64 11.57 2.15 1.62
CA ARG A 64 12.88 1.60 1.98
C ARG A 64 12.90 0.99 3.38
N GLN A 65 12.22 1.61 4.33
CA GLN A 65 12.09 1.07 5.68
C GLN A 65 11.31 -0.25 5.67
N ALA A 66 10.19 -0.33 4.98
CA ALA A 66 9.39 -1.54 4.85
C ALA A 66 10.18 -2.68 4.17
N ALA A 67 10.90 -2.37 3.10
CA ALA A 67 11.68 -3.34 2.33
C ALA A 67 12.89 -3.94 3.08
N ARG A 68 13.40 -3.28 4.11
CA ARG A 68 14.52 -3.82 4.92
C ARG A 68 14.19 -5.14 5.61
N ARG A 69 12.94 -5.33 6.00
CA ARG A 69 12.48 -6.52 6.72
C ARG A 69 11.80 -7.55 5.81
N ASP A 70 11.33 -7.10 4.67
CA ASP A 70 10.62 -7.94 3.71
C ASP A 70 11.09 -7.64 2.28
N PRO A 71 12.00 -8.47 1.73
CA PRO A 71 12.50 -8.28 0.36
C PRO A 71 11.42 -8.29 -0.72
N THR A 72 10.23 -8.85 -0.45
CA THR A 72 9.11 -8.83 -1.41
C THR A 72 8.58 -7.43 -1.67
N PHE A 73 8.84 -6.47 -0.76
CA PHE A 73 8.56 -5.05 -0.97
C PHE A 73 9.36 -4.43 -2.13
N ASN A 74 10.42 -5.07 -2.60
CA ASN A 74 11.12 -4.62 -3.80
C ASN A 74 10.20 -4.62 -5.03
N ALA A 75 9.15 -5.45 -5.06
CA ALA A 75 8.16 -5.46 -6.12
C ALA A 75 7.36 -4.16 -6.21
N CYS A 76 7.11 -3.48 -5.08
CA CYS A 76 6.38 -2.20 -5.06
C CYS A 76 7.29 -0.96 -5.11
N ARG A 77 8.61 -1.12 -5.20
CA ARG A 77 9.55 0.01 -5.30
C ARG A 77 9.26 0.87 -6.52
N GLU A 78 9.03 0.23 -7.66
CA GLU A 78 8.74 0.94 -8.90
C GLU A 78 7.36 1.60 -8.84
N SER A 79 6.37 0.99 -8.17
CA SER A 79 5.07 1.62 -7.95
C SER A 79 5.18 2.90 -7.11
N CYS A 80 5.98 2.90 -6.04
CA CYS A 80 6.23 4.11 -5.26
C CYS A 80 6.94 5.20 -6.07
N ARG A 81 7.94 4.83 -6.88
CA ARG A 81 8.65 5.76 -7.77
C ARG A 81 7.73 6.30 -8.86
N GLU A 82 6.91 5.46 -9.46
CA GLU A 82 5.94 5.84 -10.48
C GLU A 82 4.88 6.79 -9.93
N LEU A 83 4.38 6.56 -8.71
CA LEU A 83 3.46 7.46 -8.05
C LEU A 83 4.06 8.87 -7.89
N VAL A 84 5.29 8.96 -7.39
CA VAL A 84 6.02 10.23 -7.27
C VAL A 84 6.22 10.88 -8.64
N TYR A 85 6.64 10.11 -9.63
CA TYR A 85 6.88 10.58 -10.99
C TYR A 85 5.61 11.15 -11.63
N GLN A 86 4.51 10.42 -11.61
CA GLN A 86 3.25 10.85 -12.19
C GLN A 86 2.70 12.11 -11.50
N CYS A 87 2.81 12.20 -10.18
CA CYS A 87 2.44 13.39 -9.43
C CYS A 87 3.29 14.62 -9.82
N ASN A 88 4.60 14.46 -9.97
CA ASN A 88 5.50 15.55 -10.36
C ASN A 88 5.24 16.00 -11.80
N VAL A 89 5.05 15.06 -12.71
CA VAL A 89 4.72 15.38 -14.11
C VAL A 89 3.38 16.10 -14.20
N ALA A 90 2.36 15.62 -13.48
CA ALA A 90 1.04 16.29 -13.45
C ALA A 90 1.15 17.73 -12.96
N GLU A 91 1.89 17.97 -11.87
CA GLU A 91 2.07 19.32 -11.32
C GLU A 91 2.78 20.26 -12.30
N ALA A 92 3.76 19.74 -13.05
CA ALA A 92 4.54 20.51 -14.02
C ALA A 92 3.83 20.75 -15.35
N GLN A 93 2.73 20.02 -15.67
CA GLN A 93 2.01 20.18 -16.93
C GLN A 93 1.29 21.53 -17.00
N SER A 94 1.39 22.20 -18.15
CA SER A 94 0.59 23.39 -18.48
C SER A 94 -0.76 23.04 -19.09
N ASP A 95 -0.85 21.93 -19.85
CA ASP A 95 -2.08 21.43 -20.45
C ASP A 95 -2.95 20.72 -19.41
N SER A 96 -4.21 21.15 -19.26
CA SER A 96 -5.14 20.59 -18.26
C SER A 96 -5.49 19.13 -18.52
N GLY A 97 -5.66 18.74 -19.78
CA GLY A 97 -5.96 17.37 -20.15
C GLY A 97 -4.79 16.43 -19.91
N ALA A 98 -3.56 16.85 -20.22
CA ALA A 98 -2.35 16.09 -19.90
C ALA A 98 -2.16 15.95 -18.38
N ARG A 99 -2.36 17.04 -17.64
CA ARG A 99 -2.33 17.06 -16.17
C ARG A 99 -3.31 16.04 -15.58
N ALA A 100 -4.56 16.09 -16.01
CA ALA A 100 -5.59 15.19 -15.54
C ALA A 100 -5.24 13.71 -15.80
N ARG A 101 -4.71 13.39 -16.99
CA ARG A 101 -4.24 12.03 -17.31
C ARG A 101 -3.17 11.56 -16.33
N HIS A 102 -2.17 12.38 -16.02
CA HIS A 102 -1.11 12.03 -15.11
C HIS A 102 -1.61 11.83 -13.67
N PHE A 103 -2.54 12.64 -13.20
CA PHE A 103 -3.17 12.43 -11.89
C PHE A 103 -3.99 11.14 -11.83
N ARG A 104 -4.73 10.78 -12.90
CA ARG A 104 -5.45 9.51 -12.96
C ARG A 104 -4.51 8.31 -13.01
N LEU A 105 -3.38 8.43 -13.72
CA LEU A 105 -2.33 7.40 -13.68
C LEU A 105 -1.74 7.28 -12.26
N ALA A 106 -1.45 8.38 -11.60
CA ALA A 106 -0.98 8.39 -10.21
C ALA A 106 -2.00 7.71 -9.27
N ALA A 107 -3.30 8.00 -9.42
CA ALA A 107 -4.36 7.36 -8.65
C ALA A 107 -4.41 5.84 -8.89
N ALA A 108 -4.30 5.40 -10.15
CA ALA A 108 -4.27 3.97 -10.48
C ALA A 108 -3.04 3.25 -9.88
N VAL A 109 -1.87 3.88 -9.93
CA VAL A 109 -0.64 3.36 -9.32
C VAL A 109 -0.76 3.29 -7.79
N ALA A 110 -1.35 4.32 -7.17
CA ALA A 110 -1.62 4.32 -5.73
C ALA A 110 -2.59 3.20 -5.33
N THR A 111 -3.66 2.98 -6.10
CA THR A 111 -4.59 1.86 -5.89
C THR A 111 -3.87 0.52 -5.96
N HIS A 112 -2.98 0.33 -6.93
CA HIS A 112 -2.17 -0.89 -7.03
C HIS A 112 -1.29 -1.09 -5.78
N LEU A 113 -0.64 -0.04 -5.30
CA LEU A 113 0.16 -0.08 -4.07
C LEU A 113 -0.70 -0.46 -2.85
N PHE A 114 -1.92 0.08 -2.73
CA PHE A 114 -2.83 -0.22 -1.63
C PHE A 114 -3.25 -1.69 -1.64
N LEU A 115 -3.65 -2.22 -2.79
CA LEU A 115 -4.03 -3.63 -2.94
C LEU A 115 -2.88 -4.57 -2.61
N PHE A 116 -1.66 -4.23 -3.01
CA PHE A 116 -0.47 -5.01 -2.69
C PHE A 116 -0.24 -5.08 -1.17
N ILE A 117 -0.27 -3.94 -0.49
CA ILE A 117 0.00 -3.88 0.96
C ILE A 117 -1.15 -4.51 1.75
N ASP A 118 -2.41 -4.26 1.37
CA ASP A 118 -3.57 -4.88 2.01
C ASP A 118 -3.53 -6.40 1.87
N GLY A 119 -3.21 -6.92 0.68
CA GLY A 119 -3.05 -8.36 0.46
C GLY A 119 -1.93 -8.97 1.31
N LYS A 120 -0.82 -8.25 1.52
CA LYS A 120 0.26 -8.70 2.40
C LYS A 120 -0.18 -8.71 3.86
N LEU A 121 -0.81 -7.65 4.36
CA LEU A 121 -1.34 -7.57 5.72
C LEU A 121 -2.35 -8.70 5.98
N GLU A 122 -3.22 -8.97 5.01
CA GLU A 122 -4.19 -10.06 5.09
C GLU A 122 -3.50 -11.43 5.19
N ASN A 123 -2.52 -11.68 4.32
CA ASN A 123 -1.76 -12.94 4.33
C ASN A 123 -1.00 -13.16 5.64
N GLU A 124 -0.50 -12.12 6.27
CA GLU A 124 0.19 -12.18 7.55
C GLU A 124 -0.77 -12.07 8.75
N LYS A 125 -2.07 -11.88 8.51
CA LYS A 125 -3.10 -11.64 9.54
C LYS A 125 -2.79 -10.44 10.44
N LEU A 126 -2.18 -9.43 9.88
CA LEU A 126 -1.84 -8.18 10.54
C LEU A 126 -2.82 -7.10 10.08
N GLY A 127 -3.72 -6.68 10.95
CA GLY A 127 -4.67 -5.60 10.68
C GLY A 127 -6.14 -6.05 10.65
N GLU A 128 -7.03 -5.08 10.47
CA GLU A 128 -8.46 -5.30 10.31
C GLU A 128 -8.78 -5.53 8.82
N PHE A 129 -9.47 -6.63 8.52
CA PHE A 129 -9.88 -6.99 7.17
C PHE A 129 -11.36 -6.78 6.98
N CYS A 130 -11.72 -6.16 5.88
CA CYS A 130 -13.10 -5.89 5.51
C CYS A 130 -13.89 -7.17 5.13
N CYS A 131 -13.18 -8.27 4.82
CA CYS A 131 -13.77 -9.57 4.49
C CYS A 131 -13.44 -10.59 5.56
N SER A 132 -14.45 -11.26 6.09
CA SER A 132 -14.35 -12.36 7.04
C SER A 132 -13.73 -13.65 6.47
N SER A 133 -13.27 -13.63 5.23
CA SER A 133 -12.56 -14.74 4.60
C SER A 133 -11.10 -14.78 5.08
N ARG A 134 -10.88 -15.37 6.25
CA ARG A 134 -9.55 -15.83 6.61
C ARG A 134 -9.11 -16.87 5.59
N PRO A 135 -7.87 -16.83 5.07
CA PRO A 135 -7.39 -17.89 4.20
C PRO A 135 -7.54 -19.24 4.93
N LEU A 136 -8.30 -20.15 4.37
CA LEU A 136 -8.52 -21.50 4.92
C LEU A 136 -7.22 -22.22 5.26
N ARG A 137 -6.14 -21.95 4.53
CA ARG A 137 -4.80 -22.55 4.70
C ARG A 137 -4.13 -22.31 6.05
N ALA A 138 -4.53 -21.29 6.80
CA ALA A 138 -3.91 -21.02 8.09
C ALA A 138 -4.60 -21.77 9.25
N GLN A 139 -5.81 -22.29 9.04
CA GLN A 139 -6.49 -23.16 9.99
C GLN A 139 -6.02 -24.60 9.84
N ASP A 140 -5.68 -25.03 8.63
CA ASP A 140 -5.19 -26.40 8.36
C ASP A 140 -3.79 -26.65 8.95
N ALA A 141 -2.93 -25.64 8.96
CA ALA A 141 -1.59 -25.77 9.56
C ALA A 141 -1.61 -25.89 11.09
N ALA A 142 -2.61 -25.31 11.76
CA ALA A 142 -2.76 -25.44 13.21
C ALA A 142 -3.44 -26.76 13.62
N GLY A 143 -4.26 -27.32 12.72
CA GLY A 143 -4.92 -28.62 12.93
C GLY A 143 -4.01 -29.82 12.70
N ALA A 144 -3.08 -29.71 11.75
CA ALA A 144 -2.17 -30.82 11.40
C ALA A 144 -1.08 -31.10 12.46
N SER A 145 -0.82 -30.17 13.36
CA SER A 145 0.14 -30.38 14.46
C SER A 145 -0.42 -31.12 15.68
N ALA A 146 -1.71 -31.38 15.71
CA ALA A 146 -2.37 -32.03 16.86
C ALA A 146 -2.56 -33.56 16.69
N GLU A 147 -2.31 -34.11 15.51
CA GLU A 147 -2.59 -35.55 15.23
C GLU A 147 -1.36 -36.45 15.20
N ILE A 148 -0.17 -35.98 15.55
CA ILE A 148 1.02 -36.84 15.64
C ILE A 148 1.42 -37.02 17.11
N GLN A 149 0.51 -37.52 17.93
CA GLN A 149 0.80 -38.17 19.20
C GLN A 149 -0.19 -39.31 19.43
N SER A 150 0.05 -40.42 18.77
CA SER A 150 -0.48 -41.69 19.24
C SER A 150 0.68 -42.50 19.80
N PRO A 151 0.65 -42.92 21.07
CA PRO A 151 1.66 -43.78 21.64
C PRO A 151 1.44 -45.19 21.15
N ALA A 152 2.41 -45.77 20.52
CA ALA A 152 2.50 -47.19 20.37
C ALA A 152 2.70 -47.80 21.77
N SER A 153 1.62 -48.35 22.27
CA SER A 153 1.60 -49.15 23.49
C SER A 153 2.50 -50.35 23.38
N ALA A 154 3.15 -50.60 24.48
CA ALA A 154 3.71 -51.85 24.96
C ALA A 154 2.94 -53.09 24.52
N GLU A 155 3.67 -54.16 24.16
CA GLU A 155 3.41 -55.46 24.73
C GLU A 155 4.59 -56.40 24.49
N ARG A 156 5.12 -56.85 25.64
CA ARG A 156 5.79 -58.09 26.01
C ARG A 156 7.12 -58.42 25.39
#